data_94f987827bf187d420e2613266eb736f
#
_entry.id   94f987827bf187d420e2613266eb736f
#
_cell.length_a   1.000
_cell.length_b   1.000
_cell.length_c   1.000
_cell.angle_alpha   90.00
_cell.angle_beta   90.00
_cell.angle_gamma   90.00
#
_symmetry.space_group_name_H-M   'P 1'
#
loop_
_entity.id
_entity.type
_entity.pdbx_description
1 polymer ?
#
loop_
_entity_poly.entity_id
_entity_poly.type
_entity_poly.pdbx_seq_one_letter_code
_entity_poly.pdbx_strand_id
1 'polypeptide(L)'
;MKGFDNNGNTCYFNTAVQCLLYIPVLSNLFLRYPYTGDCEFSKCYSDLVRTYWTKGEESVSIRTLLDHFRTKFPRFKSQEQHDVQEAILCIIDILEVSKPEIKEWFYGKKKQETIWPGGKSSNEETFSVHLITSYGNNMETMLLKSTDWNTIENFEDNEGKIHNVAASRSVFSKLPQILMISFDSKSHIKII
;
A
#
# COMPACT_ATOMS: atom_id res chain seq x y z
N MET A 1 -9.36 -8.63 -19.50
CA MET A 1 -8.37 -7.81 -18.78
C MET A 1 -7.42 -7.27 -19.84
N LYS A 2 -7.22 -5.96 -19.90
CA LYS A 2 -6.24 -5.34 -20.81
C LYS A 2 -4.86 -5.40 -20.15
N GLY A 3 -3.83 -5.70 -20.94
CA GLY A 3 -2.45 -5.68 -20.48
C GLY A 3 -1.79 -4.31 -20.67
N PHE A 4 -0.61 -4.14 -20.09
CA PHE A 4 0.29 -3.02 -20.35
C PHE A 4 1.53 -3.52 -21.06
N ASP A 5 2.06 -2.68 -21.95
CA ASP A 5 3.33 -2.96 -22.60
C ASP A 5 4.46 -2.98 -21.57
N ASN A 6 5.32 -4.00 -21.62
CA ASN A 6 6.49 -4.09 -20.76
C ASN A 6 7.73 -3.56 -21.51
N ASN A 7 8.21 -2.39 -21.10
CA ASN A 7 9.36 -1.71 -21.70
C ASN A 7 10.63 -1.86 -20.83
N GLY A 8 11.07 -3.09 -20.60
CA GLY A 8 12.17 -3.41 -19.71
C GLY A 8 11.68 -3.73 -18.28
N ASN A 9 12.49 -3.53 -17.24
CA ASN A 9 12.15 -3.87 -15.84
C ASN A 9 11.05 -2.96 -15.24
N THR A 10 9.89 -2.83 -15.92
CA THR A 10 8.76 -1.97 -15.51
C THR A 10 7.60 -2.77 -14.91
N CYS A 11 7.79 -4.07 -14.67
CA CYS A 11 6.75 -4.95 -14.12
C CYS A 11 6.19 -4.45 -12.78
N TYR A 12 7.05 -3.88 -11.92
CA TYR A 12 6.62 -3.29 -10.65
C TYR A 12 5.59 -2.17 -10.85
N PHE A 13 5.83 -1.28 -11.82
CA PHE A 13 4.95 -0.16 -12.12
C PHE A 13 3.67 -0.62 -12.82
N ASN A 14 3.79 -1.55 -13.78
CA ASN A 14 2.66 -2.16 -14.47
C ASN A 14 1.72 -2.82 -13.44
N THR A 15 2.27 -3.59 -12.51
CA THR A 15 1.49 -4.24 -11.44
C THR A 15 0.84 -3.21 -10.52
N ALA A 16 1.59 -2.20 -10.08
CA ALA A 16 1.07 -1.15 -9.21
C ALA A 16 -0.13 -0.42 -9.84
N VAL A 17 0.02 0.01 -11.10
CA VAL A 17 -1.04 0.69 -11.84
C VAL A 17 -2.23 -0.25 -12.08
N GLN A 18 -1.97 -1.52 -12.43
CA GLN A 18 -3.03 -2.51 -12.64
C GLN A 18 -3.86 -2.74 -11.36
N CYS A 19 -3.21 -2.89 -10.21
CA CYS A 19 -3.89 -3.02 -8.92
C CYS A 19 -4.80 -1.82 -8.64
N LEU A 20 -4.29 -0.59 -8.84
CA LEU A 20 -5.05 0.62 -8.58
C LEU A 20 -6.23 0.81 -9.54
N LEU A 21 -6.09 0.44 -10.83
CA LEU A 21 -7.18 0.49 -11.82
C LEU A 21 -8.33 -0.44 -11.45
N TYR A 22 -8.06 -1.57 -10.78
CA TYR A 22 -9.09 -2.52 -10.36
C TYR A 22 -9.73 -2.20 -9.01
N ILE A 23 -9.39 -1.06 -8.40
CA ILE A 23 -10.11 -0.53 -7.24
C ILE A 23 -11.32 0.27 -7.74
N PRO A 24 -12.57 -0.23 -7.58
CA PRO A 24 -13.74 0.37 -8.22
C PRO A 24 -13.99 1.82 -7.79
N VAL A 25 -13.83 2.13 -6.49
CA VAL A 25 -14.06 3.49 -6.00
C VAL A 25 -13.05 4.47 -6.59
N LEU A 26 -11.78 4.07 -6.73
CA LEU A 26 -10.72 4.90 -7.30
C LEU A 26 -10.94 5.14 -8.81
N SER A 27 -11.20 4.08 -9.59
CA SER A 27 -11.46 4.21 -11.01
C SER A 27 -12.73 5.02 -11.29
N ASN A 28 -13.81 4.80 -10.56
CA ASN A 28 -15.06 5.55 -10.70
C ASN A 28 -14.88 7.05 -10.38
N LEU A 29 -13.99 7.40 -9.43
CA LEU A 29 -13.68 8.80 -9.16
C LEU A 29 -13.17 9.52 -10.41
N PHE A 30 -12.16 8.94 -11.08
CA PHE A 30 -11.55 9.53 -12.28
C PHE A 30 -12.45 9.44 -13.53
N LEU A 31 -13.30 8.41 -13.63
CA LEU A 31 -14.29 8.32 -14.72
C LEU A 31 -15.37 9.39 -14.61
N ARG A 32 -15.86 9.66 -13.39
CA ARG A 32 -16.92 10.66 -13.16
C ARG A 32 -16.38 12.09 -13.11
N TYR A 33 -15.20 12.26 -12.54
CA TYR A 33 -14.57 13.56 -12.29
C TYR A 33 -13.12 13.55 -12.80
N PRO A 34 -12.91 13.65 -14.13
CA PRO A 34 -11.58 13.70 -14.70
C PRO A 34 -10.72 14.79 -14.05
N TYR A 35 -9.44 14.51 -13.90
CA TYR A 35 -8.54 15.50 -13.31
C TYR A 35 -8.06 16.50 -14.35
N THR A 36 -8.22 17.78 -14.06
CA THR A 36 -7.87 18.92 -14.95
C THR A 36 -6.89 19.91 -14.33
N GLY A 37 -6.36 19.61 -13.10
CA GLY A 37 -5.37 20.46 -12.44
C GLY A 37 -3.96 20.34 -13.05
N ASP A 38 -2.94 20.89 -12.38
CA ASP A 38 -1.59 21.07 -12.95
C ASP A 38 -0.67 19.82 -12.81
N CYS A 39 -1.08 18.79 -12.09
CA CYS A 39 -0.26 17.57 -11.92
C CYS A 39 -0.31 16.70 -13.18
N GLU A 40 0.76 16.67 -13.96
CA GLU A 40 0.84 15.90 -15.21
C GLU A 40 0.66 14.39 -14.99
N PHE A 41 1.19 13.84 -13.91
CA PHE A 41 0.96 12.44 -13.56
C PHE A 41 -0.54 12.16 -13.37
N SER A 42 -1.24 12.98 -12.60
CA SER A 42 -2.66 12.80 -12.32
C SER A 42 -3.55 13.00 -13.54
N LYS A 43 -3.16 13.89 -14.47
CA LYS A 43 -3.81 14.01 -15.79
C LYS A 43 -3.66 12.70 -16.57
N CYS A 44 -2.42 12.23 -16.72
CA CYS A 44 -2.12 10.98 -17.44
C CYS A 44 -2.83 9.78 -16.80
N TYR A 45 -2.89 9.71 -15.46
CA TYR A 45 -3.61 8.65 -14.77
C TYR A 45 -5.12 8.72 -15.04
N SER A 46 -5.71 9.91 -15.01
CA SER A 46 -7.12 10.14 -15.33
C SER A 46 -7.46 9.69 -16.75
N ASP A 47 -6.61 10.02 -17.73
CA ASP A 47 -6.78 9.63 -19.13
C ASP A 47 -6.57 8.12 -19.33
N LEU A 48 -5.61 7.54 -18.60
CA LEU A 48 -5.40 6.08 -18.56
C LEU A 48 -6.66 5.35 -18.06
N VAL A 49 -7.24 5.79 -16.94
CA VAL A 49 -8.47 5.18 -16.39
C VAL A 49 -9.58 5.19 -17.44
N ARG A 50 -9.78 6.32 -18.12
CA ARG A 50 -10.79 6.45 -19.18
C ARG A 50 -10.50 5.50 -20.33
N THR A 51 -9.28 5.53 -20.87
CA THR A 51 -8.87 4.68 -22.00
C THR A 51 -8.99 3.20 -21.66
N TYR A 52 -8.55 2.83 -20.46
CA TYR A 52 -8.58 1.44 -20.00
C TYR A 52 -10.00 0.87 -19.94
N TRP A 53 -10.96 1.65 -19.41
CA TRP A 53 -12.32 1.16 -19.16
C TRP A 53 -13.29 1.42 -20.32
N THR A 54 -13.02 2.37 -21.24
CA THR A 54 -13.96 2.75 -22.29
C THR A 54 -13.55 2.30 -23.69
N LYS A 55 -12.26 2.21 -24.00
CA LYS A 55 -11.79 1.80 -25.32
C LYS A 55 -11.61 0.27 -25.42
N GLY A 56 -11.95 -0.28 -26.60
CA GLY A 56 -11.85 -1.72 -26.88
C GLY A 56 -10.45 -2.23 -27.23
N GLU A 57 -9.37 -1.49 -26.95
CA GLU A 57 -7.99 -1.88 -27.26
C GLU A 57 -7.53 -3.04 -26.37
N GLU A 58 -6.71 -3.96 -26.94
CA GLU A 58 -6.18 -5.13 -26.22
C GLU A 58 -5.03 -4.75 -25.26
N SER A 59 -4.23 -3.75 -25.61
CA SER A 59 -3.16 -3.22 -24.76
C SER A 59 -3.21 -1.70 -24.67
N VAL A 60 -2.67 -1.15 -23.57
CA VAL A 60 -2.60 0.29 -23.33
C VAL A 60 -1.18 0.66 -22.93
N SER A 61 -0.60 1.66 -23.59
CA SER A 61 0.72 2.18 -23.21
C SER A 61 0.62 3.06 -21.98
N ILE A 62 1.49 2.78 -21.00
CA ILE A 62 1.63 3.59 -19.78
C ILE A 62 2.99 4.30 -19.70
N ARG A 63 3.68 4.41 -20.84
CA ARG A 63 5.03 4.99 -20.89
C ARG A 63 5.07 6.43 -20.38
N THR A 64 4.17 7.29 -20.85
CA THR A 64 4.11 8.69 -20.41
C THR A 64 3.83 8.79 -18.91
N LEU A 65 2.94 7.95 -18.38
CA LEU A 65 2.65 7.89 -16.95
C LEU A 65 3.90 7.50 -16.15
N LEU A 66 4.65 6.50 -16.62
CA LEU A 66 5.91 6.06 -16.01
C LEU A 66 6.98 7.17 -16.04
N ASP A 67 7.08 7.92 -17.15
CA ASP A 67 8.04 9.01 -17.27
C ASP A 67 7.74 10.14 -16.26
N HIS A 68 6.48 10.52 -16.08
CA HIS A 68 6.08 11.48 -15.04
C HIS A 68 6.32 10.93 -13.62
N PHE A 69 6.05 9.64 -13.38
CA PHE A 69 6.34 8.98 -12.12
C PHE A 69 7.84 9.04 -11.78
N ARG A 70 8.70 8.65 -12.71
CA ARG A 70 10.17 8.68 -12.57
C ARG A 70 10.73 10.08 -12.42
N THR A 71 10.07 11.08 -12.99
CA THR A 71 10.45 12.48 -12.79
C THR A 71 10.21 12.91 -11.35
N LYS A 72 9.09 12.50 -10.76
CA LYS A 72 8.74 12.82 -9.37
C LYS A 72 9.53 11.97 -8.35
N PHE A 73 9.83 10.72 -8.69
CA PHE A 73 10.59 9.80 -7.85
C PHE A 73 11.84 9.28 -8.56
N PRO A 74 12.95 10.04 -8.54
CA PRO A 74 14.17 9.70 -9.29
C PRO A 74 14.77 8.34 -8.95
N ARG A 75 14.52 7.79 -7.75
CA ARG A 75 14.98 6.46 -7.35
C ARG A 75 14.47 5.32 -8.24
N PHE A 76 13.34 5.51 -8.94
CA PHE A 76 12.78 4.56 -9.90
C PHE A 76 13.33 4.71 -11.33
N LYS A 77 14.31 5.60 -11.55
CA LYS A 77 14.94 5.78 -12.88
C LYS A 77 15.92 4.66 -13.23
N SER A 78 16.45 3.95 -12.23
CA SER A 78 17.33 2.82 -12.50
C SER A 78 16.61 1.72 -13.27
N GLN A 79 17.36 0.94 -14.04
CA GLN A 79 16.82 -0.23 -14.75
C GLN A 79 16.74 -1.48 -13.88
N GLU A 80 16.82 -1.33 -12.55
CA GLU A 80 16.71 -2.40 -11.59
C GLU A 80 15.26 -2.78 -11.32
N GLN A 81 15.06 -3.91 -10.66
CA GLN A 81 13.76 -4.29 -10.14
C GLN A 81 13.43 -3.44 -8.91
N HIS A 82 12.21 -2.94 -8.84
CA HIS A 82 11.71 -2.15 -7.71
C HIS A 82 10.55 -2.84 -7.03
N ASP A 83 10.29 -2.43 -5.79
CA ASP A 83 9.19 -2.94 -4.99
C ASP A 83 7.85 -2.37 -5.48
N VAL A 84 6.87 -3.27 -5.68
CA VAL A 84 5.51 -2.93 -6.12
C VAL A 84 4.77 -2.14 -5.04
N GLN A 85 4.93 -2.51 -3.77
CA GLN A 85 4.29 -1.82 -2.65
C GLN A 85 4.78 -0.37 -2.57
N GLU A 86 6.10 -0.15 -2.70
CA GLU A 86 6.66 1.20 -2.71
C GLU A 86 6.11 2.02 -3.88
N ALA A 87 6.01 1.43 -5.07
CA ALA A 87 5.42 2.10 -6.22
C ALA A 87 3.94 2.47 -6.01
N ILE A 88 3.13 1.56 -5.43
CA ILE A 88 1.72 1.84 -5.10
C ILE A 88 1.61 3.02 -4.15
N LEU A 89 2.40 3.04 -3.07
CA LEU A 89 2.38 4.13 -2.09
C LEU A 89 2.75 5.47 -2.73
N CYS A 90 3.81 5.49 -3.54
CA CYS A 90 4.20 6.69 -4.27
C CYS A 90 3.12 7.20 -5.25
N ILE A 91 2.39 6.29 -5.90
CA ILE A 91 1.28 6.66 -6.78
C ILE A 91 0.14 7.26 -5.94
N ILE A 92 -0.22 6.63 -4.82
CA ILE A 92 -1.26 7.13 -3.93
C ILE A 92 -0.89 8.53 -3.41
N ASP A 93 0.36 8.76 -2.98
CA ASP A 93 0.85 10.07 -2.54
C ASP A 93 0.65 11.17 -3.59
N ILE A 94 0.84 10.84 -4.89
CA ILE A 94 0.57 11.82 -5.96
C ILE A 94 -0.93 12.07 -6.08
N LEU A 95 -1.71 10.99 -6.10
CA LEU A 95 -3.14 11.06 -6.38
C LEU A 95 -3.91 11.73 -5.24
N GLU A 96 -3.52 11.54 -3.98
CA GLU A 96 -4.17 12.17 -2.82
C GLU A 96 -3.96 13.69 -2.77
N VAL A 97 -2.82 14.20 -3.28
CA VAL A 97 -2.61 15.64 -3.43
C VAL A 97 -3.57 16.22 -4.48
N SER A 98 -3.86 15.46 -5.53
CA SER A 98 -4.75 15.87 -6.63
C SER A 98 -6.23 15.66 -6.29
N LYS A 99 -6.54 14.69 -5.46
CA LYS A 99 -7.87 14.25 -5.03
C LYS A 99 -7.82 13.86 -3.54
N PRO A 100 -8.00 14.83 -2.61
CA PRO A 100 -7.80 14.58 -1.17
C PRO A 100 -8.68 13.49 -0.56
N GLU A 101 -9.84 13.22 -1.15
CA GLU A 101 -10.72 12.13 -0.74
C GLU A 101 -10.06 10.74 -0.81
N ILE A 102 -9.05 10.56 -1.67
CA ILE A 102 -8.28 9.30 -1.80
C ILE A 102 -7.61 8.92 -0.48
N LYS A 103 -7.13 9.92 0.27
CA LYS A 103 -6.50 9.70 1.57
C LYS A 103 -7.42 8.97 2.55
N GLU A 104 -8.69 9.33 2.58
CA GLU A 104 -9.65 8.72 3.50
C GLU A 104 -9.91 7.24 3.18
N TRP A 105 -9.67 6.82 1.93
CA TRP A 105 -9.91 5.45 1.50
C TRP A 105 -8.78 4.49 1.87
N PHE A 106 -7.52 4.97 1.84
CA PHE A 106 -6.34 4.13 2.00
C PHE A 106 -5.71 4.19 3.40
N TYR A 107 -6.08 5.19 4.22
CA TYR A 107 -5.46 5.34 5.54
C TYR A 107 -6.41 4.92 6.66
N GLY A 108 -5.92 4.00 7.49
CA GLY A 108 -6.54 3.55 8.72
C GLY A 108 -5.73 3.96 9.94
N LYS A 109 -6.15 3.47 11.09
CA LYS A 109 -5.44 3.66 12.36
C LYS A 109 -5.23 2.33 13.05
N LYS A 110 -4.05 2.14 13.61
CA LYS A 110 -3.67 1.03 14.47
C LYS A 110 -3.32 1.54 15.85
N LYS A 111 -3.63 0.73 16.84
CA LYS A 111 -3.26 0.94 18.23
C LYS A 111 -2.19 -0.08 18.59
N GLN A 112 -0.97 0.40 18.83
CA GLN A 112 0.12 -0.40 19.38
C GLN A 112 -0.08 -0.46 20.88
N GLU A 113 -0.23 -1.66 21.44
CA GLU A 113 -0.35 -1.90 22.88
C GLU A 113 0.85 -2.72 23.36
N THR A 114 1.51 -2.28 24.40
CA THR A 114 2.61 -3.01 25.03
C THR A 114 2.37 -3.10 26.53
N ILE A 115 2.56 -4.29 27.11
CA ILE A 115 2.39 -4.60 28.54
C ILE A 115 3.66 -5.24 29.04
N TRP A 116 4.16 -4.77 30.20
CA TRP A 116 5.32 -5.34 30.90
C TRP A 116 5.07 -5.42 32.40
N PRO A 117 5.88 -6.13 33.18
CA PRO A 117 5.73 -6.19 34.63
C PRO A 117 5.83 -4.79 35.27
N GLY A 118 4.70 -4.29 35.75
CA GLY A 118 4.58 -2.98 36.39
C GLY A 118 4.09 -1.85 35.50
N GLY A 119 3.81 -2.08 34.20
CA GLY A 119 3.34 -1.00 33.34
C GLY A 119 2.70 -1.44 32.01
N LYS A 120 2.16 -0.46 31.34
CA LYS A 120 1.61 -0.60 29.99
C LYS A 120 1.77 0.70 29.22
N SER A 121 1.89 0.61 27.90
CA SER A 121 1.80 1.75 27.00
C SER A 121 0.83 1.48 25.85
N SER A 122 0.36 2.55 25.24
CA SER A 122 -0.51 2.48 24.08
C SER A 122 -0.37 3.72 23.23
N ASN A 123 -0.02 3.51 21.96
CA ASN A 123 0.11 4.56 20.97
C ASN A 123 -0.79 4.27 19.77
N GLU A 124 -1.38 5.31 19.19
CA GLU A 124 -2.14 5.18 17.94
C GLU A 124 -1.33 5.76 16.78
N GLU A 125 -1.26 5.02 15.70
CA GLU A 125 -0.56 5.41 14.48
C GLU A 125 -1.44 5.27 13.24
N THR A 126 -1.20 6.13 12.25
CA THR A 126 -1.83 6.01 10.94
C THR A 126 -1.06 5.01 10.09
N PHE A 127 -1.77 4.15 9.37
CA PHE A 127 -1.18 3.20 8.45
C PHE A 127 -1.92 3.17 7.11
N SER A 128 -1.23 2.80 6.05
CA SER A 128 -1.79 2.56 4.70
C SER A 128 -1.57 1.12 4.24
N VAL A 129 -0.58 0.42 4.79
CA VAL A 129 -0.29 -0.99 4.50
C VAL A 129 -0.25 -1.80 5.78
N HIS A 130 -0.86 -2.98 5.77
CA HIS A 130 -0.74 -3.96 6.83
C HIS A 130 0.18 -5.10 6.39
N LEU A 131 1.31 -5.25 7.10
CA LEU A 131 2.26 -6.31 6.85
C LEU A 131 1.84 -7.59 7.58
N ILE A 132 1.74 -8.70 6.87
CA ILE A 132 1.52 -10.03 7.42
C ILE A 132 2.83 -10.81 7.38
N THR A 133 3.34 -11.14 8.57
CA THR A 133 4.56 -11.93 8.76
C THR A 133 4.29 -13.38 9.21
N SER A 134 3.05 -13.65 9.62
CA SER A 134 2.64 -14.95 10.14
C SER A 134 1.86 -15.75 9.10
N TYR A 135 2.15 -17.06 9.04
CA TYR A 135 1.49 -17.98 8.11
C TYR A 135 0.29 -18.65 8.73
N GLY A 136 -0.72 -18.81 7.92
CA GLY A 136 -1.93 -19.56 8.24
C GLY A 136 -2.47 -20.26 6.99
N ASN A 137 -3.46 -21.12 7.17
CA ASN A 137 -4.07 -21.85 6.05
C ASN A 137 -5.03 -20.96 5.22
N ASN A 138 -5.38 -19.79 5.72
CA ASN A 138 -6.25 -18.81 5.05
C ASN A 138 -5.97 -17.40 5.56
N MET A 139 -6.51 -16.41 4.85
CA MET A 139 -6.33 -14.98 5.13
C MET A 139 -6.85 -14.59 6.52
N GLU A 140 -7.99 -15.13 6.95
CA GLU A 140 -8.58 -14.83 8.26
C GLU A 140 -7.64 -15.21 9.39
N THR A 141 -7.09 -16.43 9.35
CA THR A 141 -6.11 -16.90 10.34
C THR A 141 -4.85 -16.05 10.35
N MET A 142 -4.37 -15.63 9.18
CA MET A 142 -3.19 -14.77 9.07
C MET A 142 -3.43 -13.38 9.65
N LEU A 143 -4.59 -12.78 9.36
CA LEU A 143 -4.98 -11.48 9.92
C LEU A 143 -5.14 -11.55 11.44
N LEU A 144 -5.80 -12.58 11.97
CA LEU A 144 -5.94 -12.77 13.43
C LEU A 144 -4.56 -12.87 14.10
N LYS A 145 -3.67 -13.71 13.57
CA LYS A 145 -2.30 -13.84 14.09
C LYS A 145 -1.50 -12.54 14.02
N SER A 146 -1.68 -11.74 12.99
CA SER A 146 -0.95 -10.46 12.82
C SER A 146 -1.35 -9.39 13.83
N THR A 147 -2.48 -9.57 14.51
CA THR A 147 -3.00 -8.67 15.54
C THR A 147 -2.95 -9.27 16.96
N ASP A 148 -2.42 -10.48 17.08
CA ASP A 148 -2.29 -11.17 18.37
C ASP A 148 -1.07 -10.69 19.17
N TRP A 149 -1.04 -11.06 20.44
CA TRP A 149 0.07 -10.73 21.33
C TRP A 149 1.35 -11.47 20.94
N ASN A 150 2.44 -10.73 20.86
CA ASN A 150 3.79 -11.22 20.61
C ASN A 150 4.68 -10.92 21.80
N THR A 151 5.53 -11.85 22.17
CA THR A 151 6.52 -11.67 23.24
C THR A 151 7.70 -10.85 22.71
N ILE A 152 8.12 -9.86 23.52
CA ILE A 152 9.32 -9.06 23.29
C ILE A 152 10.29 -9.32 24.44
N GLU A 153 11.51 -9.71 24.12
CA GLU A 153 12.60 -9.87 25.10
C GLU A 153 13.41 -8.57 25.21
N ASN A 154 13.94 -8.29 26.40
CA ASN A 154 14.78 -7.13 26.69
C ASN A 154 14.10 -5.79 26.30
N PHE A 155 12.83 -5.66 26.63
CA PHE A 155 12.04 -4.44 26.35
C PHE A 155 12.49 -3.29 27.27
N GLU A 156 12.84 -2.14 26.69
CA GLU A 156 13.13 -0.91 27.41
C GLU A 156 11.85 -0.04 27.49
N ASP A 157 11.43 0.32 28.69
CA ASP A 157 10.28 1.18 28.90
C ASP A 157 10.62 2.69 28.71
N ASN A 158 9.62 3.55 28.82
CA ASN A 158 9.79 5.00 28.62
C ASN A 158 10.69 5.67 29.69
N GLU A 159 11.00 4.99 30.78
CA GLU A 159 11.89 5.46 31.86
C GLU A 159 13.32 4.93 31.68
N GLY A 160 13.59 4.17 30.63
CA GLY A 160 14.90 3.56 30.35
C GLY A 160 15.17 2.26 31.12
N LYS A 161 14.14 1.68 31.77
CA LYS A 161 14.28 0.44 32.50
C LYS A 161 14.06 -0.76 31.57
N ILE A 162 14.98 -1.73 31.63
CA ILE A 162 14.92 -2.96 30.84
C ILE A 162 14.11 -4.02 31.58
N HIS A 163 13.13 -4.59 30.88
CA HIS A 163 12.31 -5.71 31.34
C HIS A 163 12.66 -6.94 30.53
N ASN A 164 12.89 -8.07 31.18
CA ASN A 164 13.26 -9.32 30.51
C ASN A 164 12.22 -9.77 29.50
N VAL A 165 10.94 -9.53 29.80
CA VAL A 165 9.81 -9.92 28.96
C VAL A 165 8.73 -8.84 28.99
N ALA A 166 8.22 -8.51 27.82
CA ALA A 166 7.01 -7.74 27.59
C ALA A 166 6.15 -8.44 26.53
N ALA A 167 4.88 -8.09 26.45
CA ALA A 167 3.99 -8.50 25.38
C ALA A 167 3.51 -7.29 24.59
N SER A 168 3.51 -7.38 23.27
CA SER A 168 3.06 -6.31 22.40
C SER A 168 2.12 -6.84 21.32
N ARG A 169 1.16 -6.01 20.92
CA ARG A 169 0.30 -6.24 19.77
C ARG A 169 -0.04 -4.95 19.05
N SER A 170 -0.43 -5.10 17.77
CA SER A 170 -0.97 -3.98 17.00
C SER A 170 -2.38 -4.35 16.53
N VAL A 171 -3.40 -3.61 16.97
CA VAL A 171 -4.79 -3.85 16.63
C VAL A 171 -5.36 -2.69 15.81
N PHE A 172 -6.28 -2.99 14.89
CA PHE A 172 -6.95 -1.95 14.13
C PHE A 172 -7.92 -1.16 15.03
N SER A 173 -7.72 0.14 15.17
CA SER A 173 -8.67 1.05 15.81
C SER A 173 -9.61 1.69 14.79
N LYS A 174 -9.14 1.88 13.54
CA LYS A 174 -9.97 2.30 12.41
C LYS A 174 -9.47 1.62 11.13
N LEU A 175 -10.30 0.79 10.51
CA LEU A 175 -9.98 0.21 9.20
C LEU A 175 -10.13 1.26 8.10
N PRO A 176 -9.22 1.28 7.09
CA PRO A 176 -9.43 2.05 5.88
C PRO A 176 -10.55 1.40 5.04
N GLN A 177 -11.11 2.14 4.10
CA GLN A 177 -12.08 1.58 3.14
C GLN A 177 -11.42 0.55 2.21
N ILE A 178 -10.14 0.76 1.91
CA ILE A 178 -9.30 -0.13 1.10
C ILE A 178 -8.11 -0.55 1.96
N LEU A 179 -8.12 -1.79 2.43
CA LEU A 179 -7.03 -2.37 3.20
C LEU A 179 -5.99 -2.98 2.25
N MET A 180 -4.81 -2.37 2.19
CA MET A 180 -3.67 -2.95 1.50
C MET A 180 -2.94 -3.91 2.44
N ILE A 181 -2.74 -5.14 1.97
CA ILE A 181 -2.03 -6.18 2.69
C ILE A 181 -0.75 -6.51 1.93
N SER A 182 0.37 -6.51 2.64
CA SER A 182 1.66 -6.98 2.14
C SER A 182 2.09 -8.21 2.90
N PHE A 183 2.72 -9.16 2.20
CA PHE A 183 3.27 -10.37 2.80
C PHE A 183 4.79 -10.26 2.86
N ASP A 184 5.39 -10.65 3.98
CA ASP A 184 6.85 -10.73 4.08
C ASP A 184 7.36 -11.81 3.13
N SER A 185 8.20 -11.39 2.16
CA SER A 185 8.75 -12.27 1.12
C SER A 185 9.75 -13.32 1.64
N LYS A 186 10.22 -13.19 2.87
CA LYS A 186 11.13 -14.19 3.48
C LYS A 186 10.45 -15.54 3.73
N SER A 187 9.21 -15.61 3.49
CA SER A 187 8.37 -16.73 3.74
C SER A 187 7.83 -17.28 2.43
N HIS A 188 8.06 -18.56 2.20
CA HIS A 188 7.59 -19.29 1.03
C HIS A 188 6.06 -19.45 1.08
N ILE A 189 5.33 -18.44 0.62
CA ILE A 189 3.90 -18.59 0.40
C ILE A 189 3.71 -19.44 -0.85
N LYS A 190 3.34 -20.71 -0.64
CA LYS A 190 2.71 -21.49 -1.72
C LYS A 190 1.29 -20.96 -1.86
N ILE A 191 1.06 -20.10 -2.85
CA ILE A 191 -0.29 -19.81 -3.34
C ILE A 191 -0.72 -21.06 -4.10
N ILE A 192 -1.67 -21.80 -3.55
CA ILE A 192 -2.32 -22.94 -4.21
C ILE A 192 -3.50 -22.39 -5.03
#